data_a14dabe81b7c824b55405afa5d38c78f
#
_entry.id   a14dabe81b7c824b55405afa5d38c78f
#
_cell.length_a   1.000
_cell.length_b   1.000
_cell.length_c   1.000
_cell.angle_alpha   90.00
_cell.angle_beta   90.00
_cell.angle_gamma   90.00
#
_symmetry.space_group_name_H-M   'P 1'
#
loop_
_entity.id
_entity.type
_entity.pdbx_description
1 polymer ?
#
loop_
_entity_poly.entity_id
_entity_poly.type
_entity_poly.pdbx_seq_one_letter_code
_entity_poly.pdbx_strand_id
1 'polypeptide(L)'
;WIVVSSEISAIFDDLEYFHVSNAAPEQDQYNMGIERVGTLAGRYQVYRDPYFPPNQVLLGHKGNSLLDTGYVYAPYVPLQLTPTMYNPFNFTPIKGIMTRYAKKMVNNRFYGRITVDGVRTFDLRELR
;
A
#
# COMPACT_ATOMS: atom_id res chain seq x y z
N TRP A 1 -9.54 7.32 2.58
CA TRP A 1 -9.00 6.28 1.69
C TRP A 1 -9.23 4.89 2.25
N ILE A 2 -9.28 3.93 1.36
CA ILE A 2 -9.45 2.51 1.67
C ILE A 2 -8.34 1.74 0.96
N VAL A 3 -7.71 0.79 1.68
CA VAL A 3 -6.76 -0.16 1.09
C VAL A 3 -7.33 -1.56 1.19
N VAL A 4 -7.31 -2.27 0.09
CA VAL A 4 -7.86 -3.63 -0.04
C VAL A 4 -6.86 -4.58 -0.67
N SER A 5 -7.05 -5.87 -0.42
CA SER A 5 -6.35 -6.93 -1.15
C SER A 5 -6.90 -7.10 -2.57
N SER A 6 -6.22 -7.87 -3.39
CA SER A 6 -6.68 -8.17 -4.76
C SER A 6 -8.02 -8.90 -4.78
N GLU A 7 -8.25 -9.82 -3.85
CA GLU A 7 -9.48 -10.62 -3.75
C GLU A 7 -10.67 -9.73 -3.36
N ILE A 8 -10.48 -8.84 -2.39
CA ILE A 8 -11.54 -7.91 -1.95
C ILE A 8 -11.80 -6.85 -3.03
N SER A 9 -10.77 -6.43 -3.78
CA SER A 9 -10.94 -5.52 -4.91
C SER A 9 -11.89 -6.09 -5.96
N ALA A 10 -11.79 -7.39 -6.27
CA ALA A 10 -12.72 -8.05 -7.20
C ALA A 10 -14.18 -8.04 -6.69
N ILE A 11 -14.37 -8.15 -5.36
CA ILE A 11 -15.71 -8.02 -4.76
C ILE A 11 -16.23 -6.57 -4.88
N PHE A 12 -15.34 -5.58 -4.77
CA PHE A 12 -15.72 -4.18 -4.91
C PHE A 12 -16.15 -3.83 -6.33
N ASP A 13 -15.58 -4.46 -7.34
CA ASP A 13 -15.94 -4.27 -8.75
C ASP A 13 -17.40 -4.66 -9.03
N ASP A 14 -17.98 -5.56 -8.24
CA ASP A 14 -19.39 -5.99 -8.33
C ASP A 14 -20.35 -5.06 -7.55
N LEU A 15 -19.85 -4.09 -6.79
CA LEU A 15 -20.69 -3.19 -6.02
C LEU A 15 -21.28 -2.06 -6.88
N GLU A 16 -22.58 -1.84 -6.78
CA GLU A 16 -23.33 -0.81 -7.53
C GLU A 16 -22.79 0.62 -7.32
N TYR A 17 -22.26 0.91 -6.14
CA TYR A 17 -21.74 2.25 -5.79
C TYR A 17 -20.23 2.39 -5.99
N PHE A 18 -19.60 1.41 -6.62
CA PHE A 18 -18.18 1.47 -6.93
C PHE A 18 -17.97 1.99 -8.36
N HIS A 19 -17.20 3.05 -8.48
CA HIS A 19 -16.85 3.64 -9.75
C HIS A 19 -15.38 3.40 -10.04
N VAL A 20 -15.11 2.58 -11.05
CA VAL A 20 -13.73 2.30 -11.53
C VAL A 20 -13.13 3.58 -12.10
N SER A 21 -11.90 3.88 -11.71
CA SER A 21 -11.17 5.03 -12.24
C SER A 21 -10.56 4.66 -13.60
N ASN A 22 -11.25 4.95 -14.68
CA ASN A 22 -10.73 4.76 -16.04
C ASN A 22 -9.66 5.79 -16.45
N ALA A 23 -9.34 6.72 -15.57
CA ALA A 23 -8.42 7.81 -15.82
C ALA A 23 -6.99 7.55 -15.26
N ALA A 24 -6.64 6.30 -15.00
CA ALA A 24 -5.24 5.98 -14.71
C ALA A 24 -4.42 6.19 -15.99
N PRO A 25 -3.41 7.06 -16.00
CA PRO A 25 -2.50 7.16 -17.13
C PRO A 25 -1.90 5.77 -17.42
N GLU A 26 -1.61 5.47 -18.67
CA GLU A 26 -1.09 4.16 -19.12
C GLU A 26 0.14 3.69 -18.30
N GLN A 27 0.86 4.62 -17.69
CA GLN A 27 2.00 4.33 -16.81
C GLN A 27 1.59 3.63 -15.50
N ASP A 28 0.38 3.82 -15.01
CA ASP A 28 -0.08 3.18 -13.76
C ASP A 28 -0.51 1.72 -13.96
N GLN A 29 -0.72 1.28 -15.19
CA GLN A 29 -1.09 -0.11 -15.51
C GLN A 29 0.05 -1.11 -15.24
N TYR A 30 1.28 -0.64 -15.17
CA TYR A 30 2.48 -1.47 -14.96
C TYR A 30 3.06 -1.36 -13.54
N ASN A 31 2.40 -0.65 -12.64
CA ASN A 31 2.85 -0.54 -11.26
C ASN A 31 2.64 -1.87 -10.51
N MET A 32 3.73 -2.52 -10.14
CA MET A 32 3.71 -3.73 -9.30
C MET A 32 3.39 -3.45 -7.83
N GLY A 33 3.06 -2.22 -7.48
CA GLY A 33 2.79 -1.77 -6.12
C GLY A 33 1.33 -1.47 -5.86
N ILE A 34 1.10 -0.53 -4.94
CA ILE A 34 -0.24 -0.03 -4.60
C ILE A 34 -0.75 0.80 -5.76
N GLU A 35 -1.91 0.42 -6.30
CA GLU A 35 -2.58 1.17 -7.36
C GLU A 35 -3.95 1.68 -6.92
N ARG A 36 -4.36 2.79 -7.50
CA ARG A 36 -5.70 3.34 -7.30
C ARG A 36 -6.67 2.65 -8.27
N VAL A 37 -7.66 1.94 -7.72
CA VAL A 37 -8.63 1.18 -8.53
C VAL A 37 -9.87 2.01 -8.84
N GLY A 38 -10.36 2.78 -7.87
CA GLY A 38 -11.59 3.53 -8.08
C GLY A 38 -12.02 4.35 -6.87
N THR A 39 -13.28 4.72 -6.85
CA THR A 39 -13.93 5.44 -5.75
C THR A 39 -15.19 4.73 -5.32
N LEU A 40 -15.36 4.54 -4.02
CA LEU A 40 -16.59 4.01 -3.43
C LEU A 40 -17.49 5.15 -3.00
N ALA A 41 -18.75 5.11 -3.47
CA ALA A 41 -19.79 6.12 -3.19
C ALA A 41 -19.35 7.58 -3.48
N GLY A 42 -18.41 7.79 -4.40
CA GLY A 42 -17.89 9.11 -4.74
C GLY A 42 -17.08 9.82 -3.63
N ARG A 43 -16.89 9.17 -2.49
CA ARG A 43 -16.23 9.76 -1.30
C ARG A 43 -14.91 9.13 -0.95
N TYR A 44 -14.80 7.82 -1.08
CA TYR A 44 -13.65 7.05 -0.62
C TYR A 44 -12.80 6.60 -1.80
N GLN A 45 -11.55 7.00 -1.80
CA GLN A 45 -10.58 6.49 -2.77
C GLN A 45 -10.16 5.08 -2.36
N VAL A 46 -10.25 4.14 -3.30
CA VAL A 46 -9.90 2.74 -3.07
C VAL A 46 -8.58 2.44 -3.75
N TYR A 47 -7.66 1.86 -2.98
CA TYR A 47 -6.35 1.42 -3.42
C TYR A 47 -6.24 -0.09 -3.27
N ARG A 48 -5.73 -0.75 -4.29
CA ARG A 48 -5.41 -2.17 -4.26
C ARG A 48 -3.93 -2.35 -3.94
N ASP A 49 -3.65 -3.19 -2.96
CA ASP A 49 -2.29 -3.60 -2.59
C ASP A 49 -2.18 -5.12 -2.68
N PRO A 50 -1.38 -5.67 -3.64
CA PRO A 50 -1.23 -7.12 -3.80
C PRO A 50 -0.55 -7.79 -2.59
N TYR A 51 0.17 -7.05 -1.76
CA TYR A 51 0.83 -7.57 -0.56
C TYR A 51 -0.02 -7.46 0.70
N PHE A 52 -1.23 -6.91 0.58
CA PHE A 52 -2.13 -6.76 1.73
C PHE A 52 -2.77 -8.10 2.11
N PRO A 53 -3.04 -8.37 3.41
CA PRO A 53 -3.70 -9.60 3.84
C PRO A 53 -5.06 -9.78 3.15
N PRO A 54 -5.38 -10.99 2.64
CA PRO A 54 -6.53 -11.22 1.75
C PRO A 54 -7.89 -10.93 2.41
N ASN A 55 -7.98 -11.06 3.73
CA ASN A 55 -9.26 -10.95 4.46
C ASN A 55 -9.45 -9.59 5.12
N GLN A 56 -8.64 -8.62 4.83
CA GLN A 56 -8.66 -7.35 5.55
C GLN A 56 -8.86 -6.17 4.63
N VAL A 57 -9.62 -5.20 5.13
CA VAL A 57 -9.78 -3.88 4.54
C VAL A 57 -9.31 -2.86 5.56
N LEU A 58 -8.45 -1.96 5.15
CA LEU A 58 -7.98 -0.86 5.96
C LEU A 58 -8.63 0.45 5.50
N LEU A 59 -9.35 1.10 6.40
CA LEU A 59 -9.84 2.46 6.19
C LEU A 59 -8.95 3.44 6.92
N GLY A 60 -8.70 4.58 6.31
CA GLY A 60 -7.94 5.64 6.93
C GLY A 60 -8.41 7.00 6.52
N HIS A 61 -8.29 7.93 7.44
CA HIS A 61 -8.48 9.36 7.22
C HIS A 61 -7.14 10.06 7.19
N LYS A 62 -7.00 11.01 6.27
CA LYS A 62 -5.85 11.90 6.20
C LYS A 62 -6.36 13.32 6.12
N GLY A 63 -6.10 14.09 7.16
CA GLY A 63 -6.39 15.52 7.18
C GLY A 63 -5.24 16.37 6.66
N ASN A 64 -5.46 17.67 6.62
CA ASN A 64 -4.49 18.65 6.15
C ASN A 64 -3.68 19.28 7.29
N SER A 65 -4.03 18.99 8.54
CA SER A 65 -3.40 19.54 9.74
C SER A 65 -2.67 18.45 10.52
N LEU A 66 -1.65 18.86 11.28
CA LEU A 66 -0.95 17.96 12.21
C LEU A 66 -1.89 17.38 13.29
N LEU A 67 -2.90 18.13 13.70
CA LEU A 67 -3.90 17.69 14.68
C LEU A 67 -4.90 16.68 14.08
N ASP A 68 -5.05 16.66 12.76
CA ASP A 68 -5.93 15.77 12.00
C ASP A 68 -5.12 14.65 11.33
N THR A 69 -4.07 14.21 12.00
CA THR A 69 -3.15 13.19 11.50
C THR A 69 -3.13 12.00 12.45
N GLY A 70 -3.42 10.81 11.93
CA GLY A 70 -3.39 9.59 12.73
C GLY A 70 -2.02 8.92 12.79
N TYR A 71 -1.27 8.97 11.69
CA TYR A 71 0.03 8.31 11.57
C TYR A 71 1.05 9.28 10.99
N VAL A 72 2.19 9.39 11.64
CA VAL A 72 3.28 10.25 11.22
C VAL A 72 4.45 9.42 10.75
N TYR A 73 4.89 9.72 9.53
CA TYR A 73 6.14 9.23 8.97
C TYR A 73 7.10 10.40 8.82
N ALA A 74 8.22 10.35 9.53
CA ALA A 74 9.23 11.40 9.55
C ALA A 74 10.56 10.85 9.00
N PRO A 75 10.89 11.07 7.73
CA PRO A 75 12.17 10.70 7.17
C PRO A 75 13.25 11.65 7.71
N TYR A 76 14.20 11.08 8.43
CA TYR A 76 15.34 11.80 8.99
C TYR A 76 16.50 11.86 7.99
N VAL A 77 16.81 10.73 7.36
CA VAL A 77 17.75 10.66 6.24
C VAL A 77 17.00 10.11 5.03
N PRO A 78 16.91 10.85 3.93
CA PRO A 78 16.28 10.36 2.71
C PRO A 78 17.04 9.15 2.15
N LEU A 79 16.44 8.48 1.20
CA LEU A 79 17.09 7.36 0.51
C LEU A 79 18.38 7.83 -0.15
N GLN A 80 19.51 7.30 0.30
CA GLN A 80 20.83 7.62 -0.22
C GLN A 80 21.50 6.35 -0.75
N LEU A 81 22.14 6.50 -1.90
CA LEU A 81 22.99 5.48 -2.50
C LEU A 81 24.44 5.83 -2.21
N THR A 82 25.21 4.86 -1.74
CA THR A 82 26.67 5.03 -1.62
C THR A 82 27.31 5.00 -3.00
N PRO A 83 28.45 5.72 -3.22
CA PRO A 83 29.24 5.53 -4.41
C PRO A 83 29.72 4.07 -4.49
N THR A 84 30.04 3.62 -5.69
CA THR A 84 30.61 2.29 -5.87
C THR A 84 31.97 2.24 -5.19
N MET A 85 32.11 1.34 -4.23
CA MET A 85 33.37 1.01 -3.55
C MET A 85 33.81 -0.38 -3.98
N TYR A 86 35.12 -0.60 -4.01
CA TYR A 86 35.68 -1.91 -4.30
C TYR A 86 36.23 -2.53 -3.02
N ASN A 87 35.89 -3.78 -2.81
CA ASN A 87 36.46 -4.56 -1.70
C ASN A 87 37.98 -4.77 -1.97
N PRO A 88 38.85 -4.36 -1.04
CA PRO A 88 40.29 -4.47 -1.26
C PRO A 88 40.81 -5.92 -1.34
N PHE A 89 40.04 -6.91 -0.86
CA PHE A 89 40.45 -8.31 -0.83
C PHE A 89 40.16 -9.08 -2.12
N ASN A 90 39.08 -8.73 -2.84
CA ASN A 90 38.63 -9.48 -4.01
C ASN A 90 38.18 -8.60 -5.18
N PHE A 91 38.36 -7.27 -5.08
CA PHE A 91 37.98 -6.26 -6.09
C PHE A 91 36.48 -6.30 -6.52
N THR A 92 35.60 -6.94 -5.74
CA THR A 92 34.17 -6.94 -6.04
C THR A 92 33.57 -5.55 -5.77
N PRO A 93 32.70 -5.04 -6.67
CA PRO A 93 32.03 -3.77 -6.46
C PRO A 93 30.96 -3.91 -5.37
N ILE A 94 30.93 -2.96 -4.45
CA ILE A 94 29.96 -2.86 -3.36
C ILE A 94 29.19 -1.55 -3.49
N LYS A 95 27.86 -1.62 -3.43
CA LYS A 95 26.98 -0.47 -3.29
C LYS A 95 26.06 -0.67 -2.09
N GLY A 96 25.88 0.38 -1.32
CA GLY A 96 24.94 0.40 -0.18
C GLY A 96 23.77 1.33 -0.44
N ILE A 97 22.63 0.97 0.10
CA ILE A 97 21.44 1.82 0.18
C ILE A 97 21.17 2.10 1.65
N MET A 98 21.01 3.37 2.00
CA MET A 98 20.74 3.78 3.38
C MET A 98 19.54 4.73 3.42
N THR A 99 18.66 4.50 4.39
CA THR A 99 17.62 5.44 4.78
C THR A 99 17.42 5.37 6.29
N ARG A 100 17.06 6.49 6.91
CA ARG A 100 16.67 6.55 8.32
C ARG A 100 15.37 7.29 8.45
N TYR A 101 14.41 6.70 9.12
CA TYR A 101 13.09 7.30 9.34
C TYR A 101 12.54 6.89 10.70
N ALA A 102 11.67 7.72 11.21
CA ALA A 102 10.83 7.41 12.35
C ALA A 102 9.38 7.31 11.90
N LYS A 103 8.62 6.43 12.54
CA LYS A 103 7.18 6.28 12.31
C LYS A 103 6.47 6.10 13.64
N LYS A 104 5.32 6.73 13.79
CA LYS A 104 4.51 6.62 15.02
C LYS A 104 3.02 6.79 14.71
N MET A 105 2.21 5.94 15.33
CA MET A 105 0.77 6.14 15.43
C MET A 105 0.52 7.18 16.52
N VAL A 106 -0.06 8.30 16.15
CA VAL A 106 -0.41 9.40 17.07
C VAL A 106 -1.84 9.23 17.56
N ASN A 107 -2.76 8.94 16.64
CA ASN A 107 -4.17 8.74 16.95
C ASN A 107 -4.74 7.59 16.11
N ASN A 108 -5.12 6.52 16.77
CA ASN A 108 -5.68 5.33 16.14
C ASN A 108 -7.15 5.48 15.74
N ARG A 109 -7.85 6.51 16.22
CA ARG A 109 -9.27 6.75 15.90
C ARG A 109 -9.52 7.10 14.44
N PHE A 110 -8.48 7.53 13.71
CA PHE A 110 -8.55 7.83 12.29
C PHE A 110 -8.42 6.60 11.38
N TYR A 111 -8.24 5.43 11.98
CA TYR A 111 -8.08 4.18 11.23
C TYR A 111 -9.09 3.13 11.68
N GLY A 112 -9.64 2.43 10.70
CA GLY A 112 -10.51 1.28 10.91
C GLY A 112 -10.01 0.07 10.13
N ARG A 113 -10.13 -1.10 10.73
CA ARG A 113 -9.86 -2.37 10.07
C ARG A 113 -11.15 -3.18 10.04
N ILE A 114 -11.49 -3.67 8.85
CA ILE A 114 -12.61 -4.58 8.64
C ILE A 114 -12.02 -5.92 8.25
N THR A 115 -12.49 -6.98 8.88
CA THR A 115 -12.17 -8.36 8.50
C THR A 115 -13.35 -8.93 7.75
N VAL A 116 -13.10 -9.48 6.57
CA VAL A 116 -14.11 -10.10 5.71
C VAL A 116 -13.93 -11.61 5.78
N ASP A 117 -14.94 -12.31 6.29
CA ASP A 117 -14.93 -13.76 6.33
C ASP A 117 -15.48 -14.36 5.04
N GLY A 118 -15.03 -15.56 4.69
CA GLY A 118 -15.49 -16.29 3.50
C GLY A 118 -14.76 -15.96 2.20
N VAL A 119 -13.76 -15.10 2.22
CA VAL A 119 -12.85 -14.91 1.07
C VAL A 119 -11.97 -16.15 0.97
N ARG A 120 -12.17 -16.96 -0.08
CA ARG A 120 -11.34 -18.12 -0.33
C ARG A 120 -10.00 -17.66 -0.88
N THR A 121 -8.96 -17.79 -0.08
CA THR A 121 -7.59 -17.81 -0.59
C THR A 121 -7.38 -19.14 -1.31
N PHE A 122 -7.12 -19.13 -2.59
CA PHE A 122 -6.60 -20.30 -3.31
C PHE A 122 -5.18 -20.58 -2.81
N ASP A 123 -5.05 -21.48 -1.86
CA ASP A 123 -3.74 -22.01 -1.51
C ASP A 123 -3.35 -23.02 -2.58
N LEU A 124 -2.36 -22.69 -3.40
CA LEU A 124 -1.80 -23.57 -4.44
C LEU A 124 -1.24 -24.89 -3.87
N ARG A 125 -1.18 -25.02 -2.55
CA ARG A 125 -0.78 -26.27 -1.87
C ARG A 125 -1.86 -27.35 -1.89
N GLU A 126 -3.12 -27.00 -2.10
CA GLU A 126 -4.23 -27.95 -2.20
C GLU A 126 -4.36 -28.57 -3.61
N LEU A 127 -3.57 -28.14 -4.58
CA LEU A 127 -3.57 -28.66 -5.96
C LEU A 127 -2.51 -29.74 -6.22
N ARG A 128 -1.95 -30.35 -5.15
CA ARG A 128 -1.06 -31.52 -5.26
C ARG A 128 -1.74 -32.80 -4.87
#